data_b260bf8e65be326f3d4d3597fe1fe4d2
#
_entry.id   b260bf8e65be326f3d4d3597fe1fe4d2
#
_cell.length_a   1.000
_cell.length_b   1.000
_cell.length_c   1.000
_cell.angle_alpha   90.00
_cell.angle_beta   90.00
_cell.angle_gamma   90.00
#
_symmetry.space_group_name_H-M   'P 1'
#
loop_
_entity.id
_entity.type
_entity.pdbx_description
1 polymer ?
#
loop_
_entity_poly.entity_id
_entity_poly.type
_entity_poly.pdbx_seq_one_letter_code
_entity_poly.pdbx_strand_id
1 'polypeptide(L)'
;MKNYLKKIYEIKDFFRKDNLSIYYNGILNDSFSEFIVSLAKHESSQAVKKKLSFLMVEVFQNIVRHSDDKVKNDCFGVRNLEESIHIFSSNKIGLSAYEFLSSKLSELNSLDETQLKELYRDILKNGDFTEKGGGGLGLIEMARKSKNPIQKDFKKLSTDSFQFSYQIDLAKLKGETLQLSQENKIEENIDIFSMLRKNDVMFFYNGNFSKENIEALL
;
A
#
# COMPACT_ATOMS: atom_id res chain seq x y z
N MET A 1 14.57 -22.04 -20.69
CA MET A 1 14.31 -20.80 -21.41
C MET A 1 12.83 -20.60 -21.76
N LYS A 2 12.13 -21.50 -22.45
CA LYS A 2 10.70 -21.36 -22.80
C LYS A 2 9.77 -21.12 -21.60
N ASN A 3 10.04 -21.71 -20.45
CA ASN A 3 9.21 -21.58 -19.25
C ASN A 3 9.31 -20.19 -18.57
N TYR A 4 10.49 -19.54 -18.66
CA TYR A 4 10.69 -18.18 -18.15
C TYR A 4 10.00 -17.13 -19.04
N LEU A 5 10.07 -17.30 -20.36
CA LEU A 5 9.40 -16.39 -21.29
C LEU A 5 7.89 -16.43 -21.09
N LYS A 6 7.28 -17.61 -20.91
CA LYS A 6 5.85 -17.74 -20.62
C LYS A 6 5.46 -16.97 -19.36
N LYS A 7 6.23 -17.09 -18.28
CA LYS A 7 6.00 -16.38 -17.03
C LYS A 7 6.11 -14.85 -17.17
N ILE A 8 7.09 -14.38 -17.95
CA ILE A 8 7.27 -12.96 -18.24
C ILE A 8 6.05 -12.41 -18.99
N TYR A 9 5.52 -13.18 -19.96
CA TYR A 9 4.31 -12.78 -20.70
C TYR A 9 3.06 -12.76 -19.81
N GLU A 10 2.90 -13.73 -18.92
CA GLU A 10 1.79 -13.75 -17.94
C GLU A 10 1.86 -12.53 -17.02
N ILE A 11 3.05 -12.20 -16.50
CA ILE A 11 3.26 -10.99 -15.68
C ILE A 11 2.94 -9.73 -16.49
N LYS A 12 3.46 -9.62 -17.70
CA LYS A 12 3.23 -8.46 -18.58
C LYS A 12 1.74 -8.24 -18.90
N ASP A 13 1.01 -9.33 -19.15
CA ASP A 13 -0.41 -9.27 -19.51
C ASP A 13 -1.25 -8.79 -18.33
N PHE A 14 -0.86 -9.14 -17.11
CA PHE A 14 -1.48 -8.70 -15.88
C PHE A 14 -1.42 -7.17 -15.69
N PHE A 15 -0.27 -6.56 -16.05
CA PHE A 15 -0.04 -5.12 -15.93
C PHE A 15 -0.34 -4.31 -17.19
N ARG A 16 -1.01 -4.91 -18.17
CA ARG A 16 -1.26 -4.28 -19.48
C ARG A 16 -2.04 -2.96 -19.40
N LYS A 17 -2.90 -2.83 -18.39
CA LYS A 17 -3.74 -1.63 -18.17
C LYS A 17 -3.07 -0.60 -17.27
N ASP A 18 -1.94 -0.92 -16.66
CA ASP A 18 -1.28 -0.05 -15.72
C ASP A 18 -0.38 0.95 -16.46
N ASN A 19 -0.52 2.23 -16.15
CA ASN A 19 0.40 3.27 -16.63
C ASN A 19 1.77 3.15 -15.95
N LEU A 20 1.77 2.72 -14.70
CA LEU A 20 2.94 2.47 -13.89
C LEU A 20 2.62 1.39 -12.85
N SER A 21 3.50 0.43 -12.68
CA SER A 21 3.41 -0.53 -11.58
C SER A 21 4.79 -0.80 -11.00
N ILE A 22 4.87 -0.74 -9.68
CA ILE A 22 6.10 -1.00 -8.94
C ILE A 22 5.78 -1.90 -7.78
N TYR A 23 6.56 -2.97 -7.63
CA TYR A 23 6.50 -3.86 -6.47
C TYR A 23 7.90 -4.15 -5.97
N TYR A 24 8.07 -4.08 -4.67
CA TYR A 24 9.27 -4.51 -3.98
C TYR A 24 8.92 -5.56 -2.94
N ASN A 25 9.62 -6.69 -3.01
CA ASN A 25 9.54 -7.80 -2.07
C ASN A 25 10.87 -7.96 -1.36
N GLY A 26 10.95 -7.70 -0.07
CA GLY A 26 12.20 -7.83 0.65
C GLY A 26 12.19 -7.11 1.98
N ILE A 27 13.37 -6.82 2.50
CA ILE A 27 13.51 -6.02 3.71
C ILE A 27 13.35 -4.55 3.32
N LEU A 28 12.33 -3.91 3.88
CA LEU A 28 12.08 -2.49 3.73
C LEU A 28 12.73 -1.72 4.88
N ASN A 29 13.49 -0.70 4.57
CA ASN A 29 14.15 0.18 5.54
C ASN A 29 14.10 1.64 5.07
N ASP A 30 14.48 2.57 5.93
CA ASP A 30 14.35 4.01 5.68
C ASP A 30 15.11 4.50 4.44
N SER A 31 16.11 3.77 3.94
CA SER A 31 16.84 4.14 2.73
C SER A 31 15.99 4.13 1.47
N PHE A 32 14.87 3.40 1.48
CA PHE A 32 13.91 3.37 0.38
C PHE A 32 12.93 4.57 0.37
N SER A 33 12.89 5.38 1.42
CA SER A 33 11.89 6.45 1.54
C SER A 33 12.01 7.50 0.43
N GLU A 34 13.23 7.88 0.03
CA GLU A 34 13.45 8.84 -1.06
C GLU A 34 12.96 8.29 -2.40
N PHE A 35 13.24 7.02 -2.68
CA PHE A 35 12.75 6.34 -3.86
C PHE A 35 11.21 6.33 -3.89
N ILE A 36 10.57 5.93 -2.79
CA ILE A 36 9.10 5.91 -2.67
C ILE A 36 8.51 7.30 -2.97
N VAL A 37 9.07 8.36 -2.37
CA VAL A 37 8.61 9.74 -2.64
C VAL A 37 8.82 10.14 -4.11
N SER A 38 9.90 9.67 -4.75
CA SER A 38 10.18 9.99 -6.14
C SER A 38 9.10 9.47 -7.10
N LEU A 39 8.46 8.35 -6.79
CA LEU A 39 7.40 7.75 -7.63
C LEU A 39 6.18 8.65 -7.78
N ALA A 40 5.87 9.47 -6.77
CA ALA A 40 4.78 10.41 -6.85
C ALA A 40 5.05 11.62 -7.79
N LYS A 41 6.31 11.83 -8.21
CA LYS A 41 6.69 12.96 -9.08
C LYS A 41 6.05 12.87 -10.48
N HIS A 42 5.70 11.67 -10.91
CA HIS A 42 5.11 11.42 -12.23
C HIS A 42 3.62 11.75 -12.32
N GLU A 43 2.97 12.03 -11.20
CA GLU A 43 1.57 12.42 -11.20
C GLU A 43 1.43 13.90 -11.64
N SER A 44 0.56 14.16 -12.61
CA SER A 44 0.37 15.49 -13.20
C SER A 44 -0.42 16.45 -12.31
N SER A 45 -1.40 15.91 -11.57
CA SER A 45 -2.22 16.70 -10.65
C SER A 45 -1.50 16.98 -9.35
N GLN A 46 -1.24 18.23 -9.01
CA GLN A 46 -0.60 18.63 -7.76
C GLN A 46 -1.38 18.19 -6.52
N ALA A 47 -2.71 18.16 -6.59
CA ALA A 47 -3.56 17.71 -5.49
C ALA A 47 -3.43 16.20 -5.26
N VAL A 48 -3.46 15.41 -6.34
CA VAL A 48 -3.26 13.96 -6.31
C VAL A 48 -1.84 13.65 -5.86
N LYS A 49 -0.82 14.33 -6.40
CA LYS A 49 0.58 14.17 -6.04
C LYS A 49 0.84 14.33 -4.54
N LYS A 50 0.30 15.37 -3.91
CA LYS A 50 0.45 15.59 -2.45
C LYS A 50 -0.19 14.48 -1.63
N LYS A 51 -1.38 14.03 -2.01
CA LYS A 51 -2.07 12.91 -1.34
C LYS A 51 -1.30 11.61 -1.53
N LEU A 52 -0.90 11.33 -2.77
CA LEU A 52 -0.14 10.13 -3.12
C LEU A 52 1.17 10.05 -2.34
N SER A 53 1.98 11.12 -2.33
CA SER A 53 3.23 11.16 -1.57
C SER A 53 3.00 10.87 -0.09
N PHE A 54 1.98 11.48 0.51
CA PHE A 54 1.65 11.23 1.91
C PHE A 54 1.25 9.77 2.15
N LEU A 55 0.30 9.25 1.35
CA LEU A 55 -0.21 7.89 1.51
C LEU A 55 0.90 6.84 1.32
N MET A 56 1.76 7.03 0.33
CA MET A 56 2.89 6.13 0.08
C MET A 56 3.87 6.10 1.25
N VAL A 57 4.20 7.28 1.80
CA VAL A 57 5.10 7.38 2.97
C VAL A 57 4.48 6.70 4.19
N GLU A 58 3.20 6.95 4.50
CA GLU A 58 2.52 6.34 5.64
C GLU A 58 2.42 4.81 5.50
N VAL A 59 2.04 4.31 4.32
CA VAL A 59 1.99 2.86 4.05
C VAL A 59 3.37 2.24 4.23
N PHE A 60 4.41 2.85 3.66
CA PHE A 60 5.79 2.40 3.76
C PHE A 60 6.28 2.40 5.21
N GLN A 61 6.11 3.49 5.94
CA GLN A 61 6.53 3.61 7.33
C GLN A 61 5.79 2.62 8.25
N ASN A 62 4.54 2.28 7.95
CA ASN A 62 3.82 1.26 8.71
C ASN A 62 4.48 -0.12 8.56
N ILE A 63 4.97 -0.46 7.36
CA ILE A 63 5.74 -1.69 7.17
C ILE A 63 7.03 -1.63 8.01
N VAL A 64 7.84 -0.58 7.83
CA VAL A 64 9.14 -0.44 8.52
C VAL A 64 9.00 -0.50 10.04
N ARG A 65 7.96 0.13 10.61
CA ARG A 65 7.73 0.14 12.07
C ARG A 65 7.20 -1.18 12.65
N HIS A 66 6.47 -1.95 11.85
CA HIS A 66 5.71 -3.11 12.32
C HIS A 66 6.16 -4.43 11.70
N SER A 67 7.17 -4.39 10.83
CA SER A 67 7.76 -5.60 10.27
C SER A 67 8.55 -6.37 11.33
N ASP A 68 8.48 -7.69 11.26
CA ASP A 68 9.38 -8.57 12.02
C ASP A 68 10.71 -8.66 11.25
N ASP A 69 11.76 -7.97 11.74
CA ASP A 69 13.09 -7.86 11.12
C ASP A 69 13.74 -9.19 10.70
N LYS A 70 13.18 -10.31 11.18
CA LYS A 70 13.70 -11.65 10.90
C LYS A 70 13.12 -12.28 9.63
N VAL A 71 12.12 -11.67 8.99
CA VAL A 71 11.39 -12.30 7.88
C VAL A 71 11.39 -11.39 6.66
N LYS A 72 12.14 -11.79 5.62
CA LYS A 72 12.19 -11.14 4.29
C LYS A 72 10.88 -11.31 3.48
N ASN A 73 9.74 -10.96 4.06
CA ASN A 73 8.44 -11.25 3.48
C ASN A 73 7.55 -10.01 3.33
N ASP A 74 8.16 -8.84 3.43
CA ASP A 74 7.43 -7.61 3.28
C ASP A 74 7.29 -7.24 1.81
N CYS A 75 6.15 -6.68 1.47
CA CYS A 75 5.89 -6.16 0.14
C CYS A 75 5.32 -4.75 0.23
N PHE A 76 5.85 -3.90 -0.62
CA PHE A 76 5.28 -2.60 -0.95
C PHE A 76 5.03 -2.55 -2.44
N GLY A 77 3.83 -2.10 -2.84
CA GLY A 77 3.45 -2.00 -4.25
C GLY A 77 2.66 -0.73 -4.54
N VAL A 78 2.84 -0.21 -5.75
CA VAL A 78 2.04 0.90 -6.28
C VAL A 78 1.63 0.55 -7.69
N ARG A 79 0.34 0.70 -8.00
CA ARG A 79 -0.21 0.61 -9.35
C ARG A 79 -0.90 1.93 -9.70
N ASN A 80 -0.50 2.50 -10.80
CA ASN A 80 -1.10 3.71 -11.35
C ASN A 80 -1.91 3.31 -12.59
N LEU A 81 -3.22 3.21 -12.42
CA LEU A 81 -4.18 2.93 -13.49
C LEU A 81 -4.71 4.25 -14.08
N GLU A 82 -5.63 4.16 -15.03
CA GLU A 82 -6.20 5.33 -15.70
C GLU A 82 -6.95 6.24 -14.72
N GLU A 83 -7.84 5.69 -13.91
CA GLU A 83 -8.74 6.44 -13.02
C GLU A 83 -8.33 6.43 -11.55
N SER A 84 -7.44 5.53 -11.16
CA SER A 84 -7.07 5.29 -9.77
C SER A 84 -5.59 4.98 -9.58
N ILE A 85 -5.14 5.13 -8.33
CA ILE A 85 -3.83 4.67 -7.89
C ILE A 85 -4.06 3.75 -6.69
N HIS A 86 -3.51 2.55 -6.75
CA HIS A 86 -3.54 1.58 -5.67
C HIS A 86 -2.18 1.56 -4.97
N ILE A 87 -2.18 1.68 -3.67
CA ILE A 87 -1.00 1.54 -2.81
C ILE A 87 -1.22 0.29 -1.97
N PHE A 88 -0.41 -0.72 -2.19
CA PHE A 88 -0.51 -2.04 -1.57
C PHE A 88 0.63 -2.28 -0.60
N SER A 89 0.33 -2.93 0.49
CA SER A 89 1.29 -3.37 1.48
C SER A 89 0.96 -4.77 1.96
N SER A 90 1.98 -5.57 2.21
CA SER A 90 1.82 -6.88 2.84
C SER A 90 3.03 -7.18 3.73
N ASN A 91 2.79 -7.49 5.00
CA ASN A 91 3.83 -7.83 5.96
C ASN A 91 3.33 -8.85 6.98
N LYS A 92 4.26 -9.53 7.66
CA LYS A 92 3.95 -10.46 8.74
C LYS A 92 3.71 -9.71 10.04
N ILE A 93 2.63 -10.07 10.75
CA ILE A 93 2.26 -9.50 12.05
C ILE A 93 1.96 -10.59 13.06
N GLY A 94 2.10 -10.25 14.36
CA GLY A 94 1.70 -11.11 15.48
C GLY A 94 0.21 -10.99 15.83
N LEU A 95 -0.25 -11.85 16.76
CA LEU A 95 -1.65 -11.92 17.19
C LEU A 95 -2.17 -10.58 17.74
N SER A 96 -1.43 -9.92 18.62
CA SER A 96 -1.83 -8.63 19.21
C SER A 96 -2.03 -7.55 18.16
N ALA A 97 -1.15 -7.48 17.15
CA ALA A 97 -1.29 -6.55 16.05
C ALA A 97 -2.50 -6.90 15.16
N TYR A 98 -2.75 -8.20 14.93
CA TYR A 98 -3.93 -8.66 14.20
C TYR A 98 -5.23 -8.22 14.88
N GLU A 99 -5.36 -8.42 16.18
CA GLU A 99 -6.56 -8.03 16.94
C GLU A 99 -6.79 -6.53 16.87
N PHE A 100 -5.75 -5.74 17.10
CA PHE A 100 -5.81 -4.28 16.98
C PHE A 100 -6.20 -3.81 15.58
N LEU A 101 -5.47 -4.26 14.54
CA LEU A 101 -5.69 -3.82 13.16
C LEU A 101 -7.05 -4.27 12.62
N SER A 102 -7.48 -5.48 12.94
CA SER A 102 -8.77 -6.02 12.52
C SER A 102 -9.94 -5.17 13.06
N SER A 103 -9.89 -4.85 14.36
CA SER A 103 -10.88 -3.98 15.00
C SER A 103 -10.81 -2.55 14.46
N LYS A 104 -9.61 -1.95 14.44
CA LYS A 104 -9.42 -0.54 14.05
C LYS A 104 -9.80 -0.27 12.61
N LEU A 105 -9.39 -1.12 11.67
CA LEU A 105 -9.75 -0.96 10.25
C LEU A 105 -11.26 -1.18 10.01
N SER A 106 -11.90 -2.03 10.79
CA SER A 106 -13.37 -2.21 10.70
C SER A 106 -14.11 -0.98 11.23
N GLU A 107 -13.64 -0.41 12.35
CA GLU A 107 -14.14 0.86 12.87
C GLU A 107 -14.00 1.98 11.82
N LEU A 108 -12.78 2.21 11.31
CA LEU A 108 -12.51 3.30 10.36
C LEU A 108 -13.34 3.20 9.08
N ASN A 109 -13.52 1.98 8.56
CA ASN A 109 -14.32 1.75 7.37
C ASN A 109 -15.83 1.91 7.57
N SER A 110 -16.30 1.96 8.82
CA SER A 110 -17.71 2.24 9.16
C SER A 110 -18.01 3.73 9.30
N LEU A 111 -16.98 4.60 9.39
CA LEU A 111 -17.11 6.04 9.62
C LEU A 111 -17.20 6.80 8.30
N ASP A 112 -18.04 7.82 8.27
CA ASP A 112 -18.09 8.79 7.17
C ASP A 112 -16.97 9.85 7.27
N GLU A 113 -16.85 10.72 6.26
CA GLU A 113 -15.81 11.76 6.19
C GLU A 113 -15.87 12.72 7.41
N THR A 114 -17.06 13.04 7.92
CA THR A 114 -17.25 13.94 9.07
C THR A 114 -16.78 13.27 10.35
N GLN A 115 -17.24 12.04 10.57
CA GLN A 115 -16.84 11.22 11.73
C GLN A 115 -15.35 10.96 11.77
N LEU A 116 -14.71 10.66 10.62
CA LEU A 116 -13.25 10.51 10.53
C LEU A 116 -12.51 11.81 10.90
N LYS A 117 -13.04 12.98 10.52
CA LYS A 117 -12.44 14.28 10.91
C LYS A 117 -12.58 14.55 12.41
N GLU A 118 -13.72 14.22 13.00
CA GLU A 118 -13.95 14.36 14.44
C GLU A 118 -13.03 13.43 15.22
N LEU A 119 -13.00 12.14 14.89
CA LEU A 119 -12.10 11.16 15.51
C LEU A 119 -10.62 11.61 15.46
N TYR A 120 -10.17 12.12 14.32
CA TYR A 120 -8.81 12.64 14.17
C TYR A 120 -8.53 13.82 15.12
N ARG A 121 -9.48 14.77 15.22
CA ARG A 121 -9.34 15.93 16.12
C ARG A 121 -9.32 15.53 17.58
N ASP A 122 -10.15 14.58 17.97
CA ASP A 122 -10.29 14.13 19.36
C ASP A 122 -8.99 13.44 19.83
N ILE A 123 -8.40 12.58 19.00
CA ILE A 123 -7.12 11.95 19.33
C ILE A 123 -6.00 13.00 19.44
N LEU A 124 -5.97 14.00 18.54
CA LEU A 124 -4.99 15.08 18.62
C LEU A 124 -5.14 15.94 19.89
N LYS A 125 -6.37 16.18 20.37
CA LYS A 125 -6.63 16.97 21.58
C LYS A 125 -6.31 16.19 22.86
N ASN A 126 -6.65 14.92 22.89
CA ASN A 126 -6.52 14.11 24.10
C ASN A 126 -5.10 13.58 24.33
N GLY A 127 -4.22 13.72 23.34
CA GLY A 127 -2.82 13.27 23.47
C GLY A 127 -2.67 11.75 23.61
N ASP A 128 -3.64 10.96 23.15
CA ASP A 128 -3.63 9.50 23.18
C ASP A 128 -2.58 8.92 22.21
N PHE A 129 -1.35 9.43 22.35
CA PHE A 129 -0.19 8.92 21.60
C PHE A 129 0.35 7.70 22.32
N THR A 130 0.22 6.52 21.71
CA THR A 130 0.91 5.34 22.23
C THR A 130 2.42 5.47 21.98
N GLU A 131 3.26 4.97 22.91
CA GLU A 131 4.72 5.02 22.82
C GLU A 131 5.30 4.39 21.52
N LYS A 132 4.51 3.59 20.82
CA LYS A 132 4.90 2.92 19.55
C LYS A 132 4.40 3.61 18.27
N GLY A 133 3.94 4.88 18.36
CA GLY A 133 3.57 5.67 17.18
C GLY A 133 2.06 5.91 17.06
N GLY A 134 1.59 6.97 17.69
CA GLY A 134 0.42 7.74 17.27
C GLY A 134 -0.96 7.08 17.28
N GLY A 135 -1.24 6.07 18.13
CA GLY A 135 -2.62 5.60 18.38
C GLY A 135 -3.49 5.29 17.14
N GLY A 136 -2.88 4.97 16.00
CA GLY A 136 -3.62 4.76 14.75
C GLY A 136 -3.90 6.04 13.93
N LEU A 137 -3.30 7.17 14.29
CA LEU A 137 -3.45 8.43 13.54
C LEU A 137 -3.12 8.30 12.06
N GLY A 138 -2.06 7.56 11.72
CA GLY A 138 -1.69 7.28 10.33
C GLY A 138 -2.80 6.57 9.57
N LEU A 139 -3.43 5.55 10.17
CA LEU A 139 -4.57 4.83 9.56
C LEU A 139 -5.78 5.75 9.35
N ILE A 140 -6.11 6.59 10.35
CA ILE A 140 -7.22 7.55 10.26
C ILE A 140 -6.94 8.56 9.15
N GLU A 141 -5.71 9.07 9.07
CA GLU A 141 -5.36 10.06 8.06
C GLU A 141 -5.30 9.45 6.66
N MET A 142 -4.86 8.19 6.53
CA MET A 142 -4.95 7.45 5.27
C MET A 142 -6.40 7.28 4.82
N ALA A 143 -7.32 6.86 5.69
CA ALA A 143 -8.75 6.76 5.40
C ALA A 143 -9.34 8.11 4.97
N ARG A 144 -9.02 9.20 5.69
CA ARG A 144 -9.47 10.56 5.35
C ARG A 144 -8.97 11.06 4.00
N LYS A 145 -7.71 10.81 3.66
CA LYS A 145 -7.09 11.32 2.43
C LYS A 145 -7.47 10.52 1.20
N SER A 146 -7.61 9.20 1.34
CA SER A 146 -8.06 8.34 0.25
C SER A 146 -9.52 8.56 -0.09
N LYS A 147 -10.35 8.84 0.91
CA LYS A 147 -11.83 8.91 0.83
C LYS A 147 -12.47 7.59 0.41
N ASN A 148 -11.74 6.50 0.47
CA ASN A 148 -12.20 5.16 0.16
C ASN A 148 -11.94 4.25 1.36
N PRO A 149 -12.73 3.20 1.56
CA PRO A 149 -12.45 2.19 2.57
C PRO A 149 -11.06 1.59 2.38
N ILE A 150 -10.33 1.37 3.46
CA ILE A 150 -9.07 0.64 3.43
C ILE A 150 -9.39 -0.84 3.26
N GLN A 151 -9.03 -1.41 2.12
CA GLN A 151 -9.19 -2.84 1.88
C GLN A 151 -8.16 -3.61 2.68
N LYS A 152 -8.54 -4.76 3.24
CA LYS A 152 -7.67 -5.56 4.11
C LYS A 152 -7.90 -7.05 3.92
N ASP A 153 -6.83 -7.81 4.10
CA ASP A 153 -6.83 -9.28 4.20
C ASP A 153 -5.90 -9.74 5.31
N PHE A 154 -6.30 -10.80 6.02
CA PHE A 154 -5.52 -11.43 7.08
C PHE A 154 -5.46 -12.92 6.82
N LYS A 155 -4.33 -13.40 6.31
CA LYS A 155 -4.08 -14.81 6.11
C LYS A 155 -3.35 -15.39 7.33
N LYS A 156 -3.97 -16.32 8.05
CA LYS A 156 -3.33 -17.02 9.18
C LYS A 156 -2.17 -17.88 8.69
N LEU A 157 -1.00 -17.68 9.27
CA LEU A 157 0.22 -18.45 8.98
C LEU A 157 0.51 -19.50 10.06
N SER A 158 0.26 -19.16 11.33
CA SER A 158 0.38 -20.03 12.50
C SER A 158 -0.58 -19.60 13.61
N THR A 159 -0.47 -20.16 14.80
CA THR A 159 -1.31 -19.77 15.96
C THR A 159 -1.19 -18.27 16.26
N ASP A 160 0.03 -17.71 16.22
CA ASP A 160 0.33 -16.35 16.68
C ASP A 160 0.85 -15.43 15.56
N SER A 161 0.68 -15.85 14.29
CA SER A 161 1.26 -15.15 13.16
C SER A 161 0.31 -15.08 11.97
N PHE A 162 0.24 -13.89 11.36
CA PHE A 162 -0.63 -13.59 10.22
C PHE A 162 0.17 -12.86 9.14
N GLN A 163 -0.17 -13.13 7.87
CA GLN A 163 0.16 -12.22 6.77
C GLN A 163 -0.95 -11.19 6.72
N PHE A 164 -0.61 -9.95 6.99
CA PHE A 164 -1.51 -8.80 6.87
C PHE A 164 -1.24 -8.12 5.55
N SER A 165 -2.28 -7.98 4.74
CA SER A 165 -2.25 -7.22 3.49
C SER A 165 -3.30 -6.12 3.56
N TYR A 166 -2.96 -4.93 3.08
CA TYR A 166 -3.94 -3.87 2.91
C TYR A 166 -3.65 -3.03 1.67
N GLN A 167 -4.70 -2.41 1.18
CA GLN A 167 -4.67 -1.57 0.00
C GLN A 167 -5.40 -0.26 0.25
N ILE A 168 -4.82 0.82 -0.23
CA ILE A 168 -5.42 2.15 -0.24
C ILE A 168 -5.62 2.56 -1.69
N ASP A 169 -6.86 2.95 -2.01
CA ASP A 169 -7.25 3.38 -3.33
C ASP A 169 -7.41 4.89 -3.36
N LEU A 170 -6.73 5.55 -4.28
CA LEU A 170 -6.79 6.98 -4.50
C LEU A 170 -7.42 7.26 -5.87
N ALA A 171 -8.59 7.90 -5.91
CA ALA A 171 -9.19 8.39 -7.16
C ALA A 171 -8.38 9.57 -7.71
N LYS A 172 -8.16 9.60 -9.03
CA LYS A 172 -7.45 10.69 -9.70
C LYS A 172 -8.36 11.89 -9.98
N LEU A 173 -9.64 11.67 -10.19
CA LEU A 173 -10.60 12.72 -10.41
C LEU A 173 -11.07 13.34 -9.08
N LYS A 174 -11.22 14.65 -9.08
CA LYS A 174 -11.55 15.42 -7.88
C LYS A 174 -13.00 15.18 -7.46
N GLY A 175 -13.19 14.66 -6.27
CA GLY A 175 -14.53 14.49 -5.67
C GLY A 175 -15.15 13.12 -5.90
N GLU A 176 -14.49 12.23 -6.63
CA GLU A 176 -14.99 10.88 -6.83
C GLU A 176 -14.57 9.93 -5.70
N THR A 177 -15.52 9.11 -5.28
CA THR A 177 -15.27 7.87 -4.56
C THR A 177 -15.23 6.76 -5.60
N LEU A 178 -14.20 5.92 -5.55
CA LEU A 178 -14.10 4.78 -6.45
C LEU A 178 -15.21 3.79 -6.12
N GLN A 179 -16.01 3.44 -7.13
CA GLN A 179 -16.81 2.23 -7.00
C GLN A 179 -15.86 1.04 -7.03
N LEU A 180 -15.92 0.17 -6.01
CA LEU A 180 -15.15 -1.07 -5.96
C LEU A 180 -15.58 -1.96 -7.14
N SER A 181 -14.97 -1.76 -8.30
CA SER A 181 -15.06 -2.67 -9.44
C SER A 181 -14.21 -3.92 -9.14
N GLN A 182 -14.36 -4.97 -9.93
CA GLN A 182 -13.52 -6.17 -9.78
C GLN A 182 -12.03 -5.85 -9.97
N GLU A 183 -11.70 -4.82 -10.74
CA GLU A 183 -10.32 -4.39 -11.04
C GLU A 183 -9.65 -3.63 -9.87
N ASN A 184 -10.41 -3.27 -8.85
CA ASN A 184 -9.93 -2.51 -7.68
C ASN A 184 -9.85 -3.34 -6.40
N LYS A 185 -9.92 -4.67 -6.50
CA LYS A 185 -9.90 -5.53 -5.31
C LYS A 185 -8.49 -5.85 -4.86
N ILE A 186 -8.31 -5.89 -3.54
CA ILE A 186 -7.03 -6.24 -2.91
C ILE A 186 -6.53 -7.62 -3.33
N GLU A 187 -7.43 -8.56 -3.63
CA GLU A 187 -7.10 -9.92 -4.05
C GLU A 187 -6.17 -9.92 -5.27
N GLU A 188 -6.38 -8.99 -6.21
CA GLU A 188 -5.53 -8.86 -7.38
C GLU A 188 -4.07 -8.54 -6.99
N ASN A 189 -3.87 -7.62 -6.06
CA ASN A 189 -2.53 -7.29 -5.55
C ASN A 189 -1.92 -8.41 -4.71
N ILE A 190 -2.73 -9.18 -3.98
CA ILE A 190 -2.29 -10.37 -3.26
C ILE A 190 -1.81 -11.45 -4.24
N ASP A 191 -2.52 -11.64 -5.33
CA ASP A 191 -2.13 -12.60 -6.38
C ASP A 191 -0.84 -12.20 -7.07
N ILE A 192 -0.68 -10.90 -7.40
CA ILE A 192 0.57 -10.35 -7.95
C ILE A 192 1.72 -10.61 -6.97
N PHE A 193 1.55 -10.21 -5.71
CA PHE A 193 2.56 -10.42 -4.67
C PHE A 193 2.96 -11.89 -4.56
N SER A 194 1.98 -12.78 -4.51
CA SER A 194 2.20 -14.23 -4.44
C SER A 194 2.94 -14.76 -5.66
N MET A 195 2.60 -14.26 -6.85
CA MET A 195 3.26 -14.63 -8.10
C MET A 195 4.71 -14.14 -8.17
N LEU A 196 4.97 -12.87 -7.81
CA LEU A 196 6.31 -12.31 -7.78
C LEU A 196 7.20 -13.08 -6.80
N ARG A 197 6.68 -13.35 -5.61
CA ARG A 197 7.38 -14.10 -4.58
C ARG A 197 7.69 -15.55 -4.98
N LYS A 198 6.72 -16.26 -5.58
CA LYS A 198 6.91 -17.64 -6.08
C LYS A 198 8.00 -17.73 -7.15
N ASN A 199 8.30 -16.64 -7.83
CA ASN A 199 9.30 -16.56 -8.89
C ASN A 199 10.58 -15.85 -8.46
N ASP A 200 10.76 -15.60 -7.14
CA ASP A 200 11.93 -14.92 -6.55
C ASP A 200 12.17 -13.52 -7.17
N VAL A 201 11.10 -12.84 -7.56
CA VAL A 201 11.16 -11.47 -8.07
C VAL A 201 11.17 -10.51 -6.89
N MET A 202 12.32 -9.93 -6.59
CA MET A 202 12.49 -8.97 -5.52
C MET A 202 12.00 -7.58 -5.90
N PHE A 203 12.23 -7.17 -7.14
CA PHE A 203 11.80 -5.88 -7.67
C PHE A 203 11.14 -6.03 -9.03
N PHE A 204 9.99 -5.39 -9.21
CA PHE A 204 9.26 -5.34 -10.46
C PHE A 204 8.90 -3.90 -10.79
N TYR A 205 9.17 -3.50 -12.01
CA TYR A 205 8.80 -2.20 -12.57
C TYR A 205 8.14 -2.38 -13.93
N ASN A 206 6.98 -1.78 -14.12
CA ASN A 206 6.31 -1.65 -15.41
C ASN A 206 5.93 -0.18 -15.61
N GLY A 207 6.39 0.43 -16.70
CA GLY A 207 6.15 1.84 -17.00
C GLY A 207 7.19 2.40 -17.95
N ASN A 208 7.10 3.70 -18.22
CA ASN A 208 8.08 4.40 -19.04
C ASN A 208 9.38 4.60 -18.25
N PHE A 209 10.49 4.10 -18.78
CA PHE A 209 11.82 4.35 -18.24
C PHE A 209 12.30 5.74 -18.69
N SER A 210 11.99 6.77 -17.91
CA SER A 210 12.67 8.06 -18.07
C SER A 210 14.05 8.02 -17.39
N LYS A 211 14.92 8.98 -17.75
CA LYS A 211 16.24 9.12 -17.11
C LYS A 211 16.11 9.29 -15.59
N GLU A 212 15.14 10.10 -15.17
CA GLU A 212 14.86 10.39 -13.77
C GLU A 212 14.42 9.12 -13.00
N ASN A 213 13.66 8.23 -13.65
CA ASN A 213 13.23 6.96 -13.06
C ASN A 213 14.41 6.01 -12.87
N ILE A 214 15.33 5.99 -13.82
CA ILE A 214 16.54 5.16 -13.72
C ILE A 214 17.47 5.69 -12.64
N GLU A 215 17.68 7.01 -12.57
CA GLU A 215 18.51 7.65 -11.54
C GLU A 215 17.96 7.45 -10.12
N ALA A 216 16.64 7.36 -9.97
CA ALA A 216 16.00 7.08 -8.68
C ALA A 216 16.10 5.60 -8.24
N LEU A 217 16.44 4.70 -9.17
CA LEU A 217 16.62 3.27 -8.90
C LEU A 217 18.07 2.88 -8.59
N LEU A 218 19.03 3.72 -8.94
CA LEU A 218 20.47 3.55 -8.71
C LEU A 218 20.93 4.17 -7.40
#